data_9d8339bcea7fd7a8fd7dec6df9cab725
#
_entry.id   9d8339bcea7fd7a8fd7dec6df9cab725
#
_cell.length_a   1.000
_cell.length_b   1.000
_cell.length_c   1.000
_cell.angle_alpha   90.00
_cell.angle_beta   90.00
_cell.angle_gamma   90.00
#
_symmetry.space_group_name_H-M   'P 1'
#
loop_
_entity.id
_entity.type
_entity.pdbx_description
1 polymer ?
#
loop_
_entity_poly.entity_id
_entity_poly.type
_entity_poly.pdbx_seq_one_letter_code
_entity_poly.pdbx_strand_id
1 'polypeptide(L)'
;YGGVGGIKTVDIRSMGTHHLGIFYDGIELGNAQNGQIDLGQFSLDNIEEISLYNGQKSAIFQPASDFGNAGSVYIRTRKPRFFNGKNYNLKLKAKYGSSDLVRLSALWEQHILPTVSTSLNAEHLTSSGKYKFNYRRVTPNGEVAYDTTAIRQNGDIRADRIDFNVNGILERAY
;
A
#
# COMPACT_ATOMS: atom_id res chain seq x y z
N TYR A 1 -5.67 11.42 9.61
CA TYR A 1 -5.69 10.12 8.95
C TYR A 1 -4.97 9.12 9.83
N GLY A 2 -5.52 8.06 10.27
CA GLY A 2 -4.83 7.15 11.16
C GLY A 2 -5.65 5.90 11.44
N GLY A 3 -4.99 4.87 11.93
CA GLY A 3 -5.59 3.61 12.27
C GLY A 3 -5.77 2.65 11.09
N VAL A 4 -6.29 1.49 11.42
CA VAL A 4 -6.60 0.45 10.43
C VAL A 4 -7.77 0.95 9.58
N GLY A 5 -7.63 0.95 8.25
CA GLY A 5 -8.68 1.39 7.33
C GLY A 5 -8.74 2.88 7.00
N GLY A 6 -7.91 3.71 7.64
CA GLY A 6 -7.75 5.09 7.23
C GLY A 6 -6.96 5.23 5.93
N ILE A 7 -7.24 6.29 5.16
CA ILE A 7 -6.48 6.62 3.96
C ILE A 7 -5.01 6.82 4.32
N LYS A 8 -4.12 6.17 3.59
CA LYS A 8 -2.66 6.27 3.75
C LYS A 8 -2.07 7.04 2.58
N THR A 9 -1.73 8.29 2.85
CA THR A 9 -1.08 9.18 1.87
C THR A 9 0.32 9.52 2.32
N VAL A 10 1.15 9.96 1.40
CA VAL A 10 2.48 10.50 1.66
C VAL A 10 2.46 11.98 1.35
N ASP A 11 3.03 12.77 2.23
CA ASP A 11 3.29 14.20 2.02
C ASP A 11 4.80 14.42 2.11
N ILE A 12 5.35 15.06 1.09
CA ILE A 12 6.77 15.38 1.02
C ILE A 12 6.95 16.87 1.16
N ARG A 13 7.76 17.30 2.14
CA ARG A 13 8.10 18.70 2.40
C ARG A 13 6.87 19.60 2.62
N SER A 14 5.79 19.06 3.15
CA SER A 14 4.54 19.79 3.38
C SER A 14 3.97 20.47 2.13
N MET A 15 4.27 19.94 0.94
CA MET A 15 3.73 20.45 -0.34
C MET A 15 2.33 19.94 -0.63
N GLY A 16 1.81 19.06 0.24
CA GLY A 16 0.51 18.44 0.07
C GLY A 16 0.57 17.14 -0.76
N THR A 17 -0.41 16.30 -0.50
CA THR A 17 -0.48 14.95 -1.11
C THR A 17 -0.89 14.95 -2.58
N HIS A 18 -1.37 16.09 -3.10
CA HIS A 18 -1.84 16.26 -4.48
C HIS A 18 -0.71 16.50 -5.49
N HIS A 19 0.48 16.87 -5.02
CA HIS A 19 1.63 17.17 -5.87
C HIS A 19 2.63 16.02 -5.97
N LEU A 20 2.21 14.83 -5.53
CA LEU A 20 3.01 13.61 -5.54
C LEU A 20 2.59 12.69 -6.67
N GLY A 21 3.52 12.37 -7.56
CA GLY A 21 3.32 11.31 -8.56
C GLY A 21 3.43 9.93 -7.91
N ILE A 22 2.48 9.04 -8.16
CA ILE A 22 2.53 7.66 -7.69
C ILE A 22 2.53 6.74 -8.91
N PHE A 23 3.60 5.96 -9.04
CA PHE A 23 3.82 5.06 -10.16
C PHE A 23 3.81 3.61 -9.68
N TYR A 24 2.98 2.79 -10.30
CA TYR A 24 2.89 1.35 -10.05
C TYR A 24 3.39 0.60 -11.27
N ASP A 25 4.51 -0.10 -11.14
CA ASP A 25 5.24 -0.75 -12.23
C ASP A 25 5.47 0.17 -13.46
N GLY A 26 5.74 1.46 -13.19
CA GLY A 26 6.00 2.48 -14.20
C GLY A 26 4.76 3.16 -14.77
N ILE A 27 3.56 2.76 -14.38
CA ILE A 27 2.30 3.39 -14.77
C ILE A 27 1.89 4.38 -13.68
N GLU A 28 1.65 5.63 -14.07
CA GLU A 28 1.15 6.65 -13.15
C GLU A 28 -0.29 6.34 -12.74
N LEU A 29 -0.50 6.34 -11.43
CA LEU A 29 -1.82 6.18 -10.85
C LEU A 29 -2.46 7.56 -10.67
N GLY A 30 -3.66 7.72 -11.19
CA GLY A 30 -4.48 8.90 -11.03
C GLY A 30 -5.73 8.62 -10.23
N ASN A 31 -6.17 9.58 -9.42
CA ASN A 31 -7.50 9.57 -8.83
C ASN A 31 -8.27 10.79 -9.34
N ALA A 32 -9.26 10.52 -10.22
CA ALA A 32 -10.06 11.55 -10.85
C ALA A 32 -10.97 12.31 -9.87
N GLN A 33 -11.24 11.78 -8.69
CA GLN A 33 -12.16 12.37 -7.72
C GLN A 33 -11.51 13.47 -6.87
N ASN A 34 -10.33 13.18 -6.30
CA ASN A 34 -9.70 14.08 -5.33
C ASN A 34 -8.18 14.18 -5.46
N GLY A 35 -7.59 13.58 -6.50
CA GLY A 35 -6.16 13.61 -6.76
C GLY A 35 -5.29 12.87 -5.73
N GLN A 36 -5.89 12.23 -4.73
CA GLN A 36 -5.15 11.52 -3.69
C GLN A 36 -5.21 10.01 -3.94
N ILE A 37 -4.05 9.36 -3.91
CA ILE A 37 -3.95 7.90 -3.99
C ILE A 37 -3.79 7.32 -2.59
N ASP A 38 -4.69 6.41 -2.22
CA ASP A 38 -4.55 5.63 -0.98
C ASP A 38 -3.53 4.52 -1.18
N LEU A 39 -2.34 4.68 -0.60
CA LEU A 39 -1.30 3.64 -0.61
C LEU A 39 -1.69 2.41 0.21
N GLY A 40 -2.72 2.52 1.05
CA GLY A 40 -3.25 1.38 1.82
C GLY A 40 -3.97 0.34 0.98
N GLN A 41 -4.29 0.65 -0.28
CA GLN A 41 -4.93 -0.29 -1.21
C GLN A 41 -3.98 -1.38 -1.72
N PHE A 42 -2.66 -1.16 -1.67
CA PHE A 42 -1.69 -2.12 -2.16
C PHE A 42 -1.31 -3.13 -1.09
N SER A 43 -1.23 -4.41 -1.47
CA SER A 43 -0.70 -5.46 -0.59
C SER A 43 0.83 -5.42 -0.60
N LEU A 44 1.42 -5.21 0.57
CA LEU A 44 2.89 -5.23 0.72
C LEU A 44 3.49 -6.63 0.46
N ASP A 45 2.68 -7.68 0.43
CA ASP A 45 3.17 -9.03 0.18
C ASP A 45 3.55 -9.26 -1.28
N ASN A 46 3.00 -8.45 -2.20
CA ASN A 46 3.28 -8.46 -3.63
C ASN A 46 4.23 -7.33 -4.07
N ILE A 47 4.72 -6.51 -3.16
CA ILE A 47 5.63 -5.41 -3.46
C ILE A 47 7.08 -5.84 -3.19
N GLU A 48 7.97 -5.58 -4.14
CA GLU A 48 9.41 -5.78 -4.00
C GLU A 48 10.10 -4.52 -3.48
N GLU A 49 9.68 -3.35 -3.99
CA GLU A 49 10.35 -2.08 -3.70
C GLU A 49 9.35 -0.93 -3.69
N ILE A 50 9.53 -0.02 -2.75
CA ILE A 50 8.90 1.30 -2.74
C ILE A 50 10.03 2.32 -2.66
N SER A 51 10.19 3.10 -3.73
CA SER A 51 11.23 4.12 -3.83
C SER A 51 10.61 5.50 -3.82
N LEU A 52 11.17 6.41 -3.01
CA LEU A 52 10.76 7.80 -2.90
C LEU A 52 11.82 8.70 -3.52
N TYR A 53 11.41 9.56 -4.45
CA TYR A 53 12.26 10.55 -5.08
C TYR A 53 11.78 11.96 -4.75
N ASN A 54 12.69 12.78 -4.20
CA ASN A 54 12.46 14.20 -3.96
C ASN A 54 12.94 15.01 -5.18
N GLY A 55 12.09 15.11 -6.21
CA GLY A 55 12.45 15.68 -7.51
C GLY A 55 12.64 14.58 -8.56
N GLN A 56 13.44 14.85 -9.57
CA GLN A 56 13.61 13.94 -10.71
C GLN A 56 14.32 12.64 -10.33
N LYS A 57 13.75 11.52 -10.74
CA LYS A 57 14.37 10.19 -10.61
C LYS A 57 15.56 10.04 -11.58
N SER A 58 15.37 10.49 -12.81
CA SER A 58 16.35 10.37 -13.88
C SER A 58 16.04 11.39 -14.98
N ALA A 59 17.06 11.83 -15.72
CA ALA A 59 16.87 12.68 -16.88
C ALA A 59 16.30 11.92 -18.10
N ILE A 60 16.39 10.59 -18.12
CA ILE A 60 16.08 9.78 -19.31
C ILE A 60 15.04 8.67 -19.00
N PHE A 61 15.09 8.07 -17.82
CA PHE A 61 14.31 6.89 -17.45
C PHE A 61 13.15 7.19 -16.52
N GLN A 62 12.40 8.25 -16.81
CA GLN A 62 11.16 8.54 -16.10
C GLN A 62 10.08 9.01 -17.09
N PRO A 63 8.78 8.77 -16.81
CA PRO A 63 7.69 9.27 -17.61
C PRO A 63 7.68 10.80 -17.71
N ALA A 64 7.23 11.34 -18.83
CA ALA A 64 7.16 12.80 -19.01
C ALA A 64 6.27 13.49 -17.97
N SER A 65 5.21 12.84 -17.52
CA SER A 65 4.30 13.33 -16.48
C SER A 65 5.00 13.54 -15.12
N ASP A 66 6.04 12.75 -14.83
CA ASP A 66 6.77 12.82 -13.57
C ASP A 66 7.58 14.11 -13.40
N PHE A 67 7.96 14.78 -14.51
CA PHE A 67 8.67 16.06 -14.44
C PHE A 67 7.83 17.20 -13.84
N GLY A 68 6.50 17.05 -13.84
CA GLY A 68 5.58 18.02 -13.23
C GLY A 68 5.33 17.81 -11.73
N ASN A 69 5.79 16.70 -11.16
CA ASN A 69 5.54 16.35 -9.77
C ASN A 69 6.60 16.95 -8.83
N ALA A 70 6.19 17.38 -7.65
CA ALA A 70 7.09 17.87 -6.61
C ALA A 70 7.95 16.75 -6.00
N GLY A 71 7.49 15.52 -6.13
CA GLY A 71 8.17 14.29 -5.76
C GLY A 71 7.42 13.09 -6.29
N SER A 72 8.04 11.91 -6.24
CA SER A 72 7.46 10.71 -6.84
C SER A 72 7.70 9.48 -5.99
N VAL A 73 6.67 8.64 -5.90
CA VAL A 73 6.72 7.32 -5.29
C VAL A 73 6.61 6.27 -6.40
N TYR A 74 7.61 5.42 -6.51
CA TYR A 74 7.61 4.29 -7.41
C TYR A 74 7.40 3.01 -6.61
N ILE A 75 6.35 2.30 -6.94
CA ILE A 75 6.00 1.00 -6.38
C ILE A 75 6.30 -0.04 -7.44
N ARG A 76 7.14 -1.00 -7.11
CA ARG A 76 7.48 -2.10 -8.01
C ARG A 76 7.01 -3.42 -7.43
N THR A 77 6.26 -4.17 -8.21
CA THR A 77 5.80 -5.50 -7.82
C THR A 77 6.94 -6.52 -7.84
N ARG A 78 6.77 -7.53 -7.02
CA ARG A 78 7.70 -8.62 -6.89
C ARG A 78 7.71 -9.47 -8.16
N LYS A 79 8.91 -9.70 -8.70
CA LYS A 79 9.12 -10.69 -9.75
C LYS A 79 9.35 -12.06 -9.11
N PRO A 80 8.62 -13.10 -9.53
CA PRO A 80 8.80 -14.45 -9.02
C PRO A 80 10.24 -14.94 -9.21
N ARG A 81 10.82 -15.53 -8.15
CA ARG A 81 12.17 -16.13 -8.18
C ARG A 81 12.05 -17.56 -7.73
N PHE A 82 12.52 -18.48 -8.56
CA PHE A 82 12.45 -19.90 -8.31
C PHE A 82 13.85 -20.46 -8.05
N PHE A 83 13.96 -21.31 -7.03
CA PHE A 83 15.21 -21.91 -6.60
C PHE A 83 15.09 -23.43 -6.61
N ASN A 84 16.21 -24.12 -6.73
CA ASN A 84 16.31 -25.58 -6.63
C ASN A 84 15.43 -26.35 -7.62
N GLY A 85 15.22 -25.82 -8.84
CA GLY A 85 14.43 -26.49 -9.87
C GLY A 85 12.92 -26.53 -9.60
N LYS A 86 12.42 -25.78 -8.62
CA LYS A 86 10.99 -25.68 -8.35
C LYS A 86 10.32 -24.76 -9.37
N ASN A 87 9.15 -25.18 -9.85
CA ASN A 87 8.35 -24.41 -10.80
C ASN A 87 7.24 -23.58 -10.12
N TYR A 88 7.10 -23.68 -8.81
CA TYR A 88 6.10 -22.94 -8.05
C TYR A 88 6.61 -22.56 -6.66
N ASN A 89 6.08 -21.48 -6.12
CA ASN A 89 6.22 -21.07 -4.73
C ASN A 89 4.84 -20.82 -4.14
N LEU A 90 4.66 -21.17 -2.88
CA LEU A 90 3.48 -20.82 -2.09
C LEU A 90 3.93 -20.19 -0.78
N LYS A 91 3.40 -19.01 -0.47
CA LYS A 91 3.68 -18.30 0.77
C LYS A 91 2.37 -17.94 1.44
N LEU A 92 2.16 -18.49 2.63
CA LEU A 92 1.01 -18.17 3.47
C LEU A 92 1.47 -17.32 4.65
N LYS A 93 0.71 -16.30 4.99
CA LYS A 93 0.94 -15.45 6.15
C LYS A 93 -0.35 -15.24 6.92
N ALA A 94 -0.25 -15.31 8.24
CA ALA A 94 -1.27 -14.90 9.17
C ALA A 94 -0.69 -13.88 10.14
N LYS A 95 -1.36 -12.74 10.31
CA LYS A 95 -0.96 -11.70 11.27
C LYS A 95 -2.14 -11.38 12.16
N TYR A 96 -1.88 -11.26 13.44
CA TYR A 96 -2.81 -10.79 14.44
C TYR A 96 -2.27 -9.53 15.10
N GLY A 97 -3.13 -8.58 15.43
CA GLY A 97 -2.72 -7.31 16.01
C GLY A 97 -3.77 -6.72 16.95
N SER A 98 -3.49 -5.52 17.45
CA SER A 98 -4.41 -4.76 18.29
C SER A 98 -5.72 -4.46 17.56
N SER A 99 -6.79 -4.17 18.32
CA SER A 99 -8.13 -3.90 17.79
C SER A 99 -8.70 -5.08 16.99
N ASP A 100 -8.41 -6.31 17.41
CA ASP A 100 -8.82 -7.56 16.76
C ASP A 100 -8.43 -7.60 15.28
N LEU A 101 -7.28 -7.00 14.95
CA LEU A 101 -6.77 -7.04 13.59
C LEU A 101 -6.38 -8.47 13.23
N VAL A 102 -6.99 -9.01 12.19
CA VAL A 102 -6.59 -10.25 11.54
C VAL A 102 -6.29 -9.97 10.08
N ARG A 103 -5.11 -10.38 9.63
CA ARG A 103 -4.71 -10.33 8.23
C ARG A 103 -4.22 -11.69 7.79
N LEU A 104 -4.85 -12.23 6.78
CA LEU A 104 -4.45 -13.48 6.12
C LEU A 104 -4.02 -13.15 4.71
N SER A 105 -2.91 -13.70 4.25
CA SER A 105 -2.49 -13.56 2.86
C SER A 105 -1.92 -14.86 2.32
N ALA A 106 -2.15 -15.08 1.02
CA ALA A 106 -1.65 -16.19 0.25
C ALA A 106 -1.04 -15.65 -1.05
N LEU A 107 0.23 -15.91 -1.28
CA LEU A 107 0.93 -15.61 -2.53
C LEU A 107 1.33 -16.91 -3.19
N TRP A 108 0.82 -17.13 -4.40
CA TRP A 108 1.22 -18.21 -5.28
C TRP A 108 1.99 -17.64 -6.46
N GLU A 109 3.13 -18.22 -6.73
CA GLU A 109 3.97 -17.91 -7.88
C GLU A 109 4.21 -19.17 -8.69
N GLN A 110 4.16 -19.09 -10.02
CA GLN A 110 4.37 -20.25 -10.90
C GLN A 110 5.09 -19.87 -12.19
N HIS A 111 6.02 -20.70 -12.61
CA HIS A 111 6.53 -20.73 -13.98
C HIS A 111 5.52 -21.42 -14.89
N ILE A 112 5.03 -20.72 -15.91
CA ILE A 112 4.17 -21.31 -16.96
C ILE A 112 5.03 -21.73 -18.15
N LEU A 113 5.97 -20.88 -18.54
CA LEU A 113 6.95 -21.13 -19.60
C LEU A 113 8.36 -20.73 -19.10
N PRO A 114 9.45 -21.18 -19.71
CA PRO A 114 10.81 -20.79 -19.29
C PRO A 114 11.02 -19.28 -19.20
N THR A 115 10.30 -18.51 -20.01
CA THR A 115 10.37 -17.03 -20.07
C THR A 115 9.18 -16.34 -19.44
N VAL A 116 8.15 -17.08 -18.97
CA VAL A 116 6.91 -16.50 -18.43
C VAL A 116 6.61 -17.06 -17.06
N SER A 117 6.44 -16.17 -16.10
CA SER A 117 6.00 -16.49 -14.75
C SER A 117 4.77 -15.67 -14.35
N THR A 118 3.97 -16.24 -13.48
CA THR A 118 2.78 -15.59 -12.94
C THR A 118 2.82 -15.55 -11.43
N SER A 119 2.16 -14.56 -10.84
CA SER A 119 1.88 -14.51 -9.41
C SER A 119 0.44 -14.13 -9.14
N LEU A 120 -0.17 -14.81 -8.18
CA LEU A 120 -1.50 -14.52 -7.64
C LEU A 120 -1.35 -14.26 -6.15
N ASN A 121 -1.71 -13.07 -5.71
CA ASN A 121 -1.77 -12.70 -4.31
C ASN A 121 -3.21 -12.47 -3.89
N ALA A 122 -3.61 -13.09 -2.78
CA ALA A 122 -4.90 -12.85 -2.15
C ALA A 122 -4.68 -12.43 -0.70
N GLU A 123 -5.35 -11.38 -0.26
CA GLU A 123 -5.27 -10.86 1.09
C GLU A 123 -6.67 -10.60 1.65
N HIS A 124 -6.91 -11.08 2.86
CA HIS A 124 -8.09 -10.75 3.67
C HIS A 124 -7.67 -10.03 4.93
N LEU A 125 -8.28 -8.89 5.20
CA LEU A 125 -8.04 -8.07 6.38
C LEU A 125 -9.35 -7.77 7.07
N THR A 126 -9.39 -7.99 8.39
CA THR A 126 -10.49 -7.54 9.24
C THR A 126 -9.97 -6.95 10.54
N SER A 127 -10.71 -6.00 11.09
CA SER A 127 -10.41 -5.41 12.41
C SER A 127 -11.68 -4.83 13.00
N SER A 128 -11.85 -4.94 14.31
CA SER A 128 -12.95 -4.26 15.03
C SER A 128 -12.75 -2.74 15.12
N GLY A 129 -11.50 -2.28 14.95
CA GLY A 129 -11.14 -0.87 15.09
C GLY A 129 -11.42 -0.27 16.46
N LYS A 130 -11.75 -1.10 17.46
CA LYS A 130 -12.08 -0.65 18.81
C LYS A 130 -10.80 -0.39 19.59
N TYR A 131 -10.66 0.81 20.14
CA TYR A 131 -9.59 1.13 21.09
C TYR A 131 -10.08 2.14 22.12
N LYS A 132 -9.45 2.12 23.29
CA LYS A 132 -9.70 3.05 24.37
C LYS A 132 -8.94 4.34 24.08
N PHE A 133 -9.60 5.48 24.28
CA PHE A 133 -8.97 6.79 24.23
C PHE A 133 -9.48 7.67 25.36
N ASN A 134 -8.64 8.59 25.82
CA ASN A 134 -9.04 9.57 26.84
C ASN A 134 -9.75 10.74 26.16
N TYR A 135 -10.99 11.00 26.61
CA TYR A 135 -11.78 12.12 26.14
C TYR A 135 -11.85 13.16 27.22
N ARG A 136 -11.13 14.25 27.02
CA ARG A 136 -11.09 15.39 27.95
C ARG A 136 -11.67 16.62 27.30
N ARG A 137 -12.64 17.24 27.98
CA ARG A 137 -13.20 18.51 27.57
C ARG A 137 -12.88 19.55 28.63
N VAL A 138 -12.40 20.70 28.19
CA VAL A 138 -12.08 21.86 29.04
C VAL A 138 -13.08 22.98 28.74
N THR A 139 -13.55 23.64 29.79
CA THR A 139 -14.41 24.85 29.67
C THR A 139 -13.60 26.03 29.13
N PRO A 140 -14.24 27.11 28.64
CA PRO A 140 -13.53 28.31 28.22
C PRO A 140 -12.67 28.94 29.34
N ASN A 141 -12.99 28.67 30.59
CA ASN A 141 -12.24 29.15 31.77
C ASN A 141 -11.07 28.28 32.17
N GLY A 142 -10.78 27.22 31.40
CA GLY A 142 -9.66 26.30 31.66
C GLY A 142 -9.96 25.18 32.66
N GLU A 143 -11.17 25.10 33.21
CA GLU A 143 -11.56 24.01 34.12
C GLU A 143 -11.92 22.75 33.37
N VAL A 144 -11.59 21.57 33.94
CA VAL A 144 -11.94 20.26 33.37
C VAL A 144 -13.43 20.03 33.57
N ALA A 145 -14.21 20.21 32.50
CA ALA A 145 -15.65 19.92 32.54
C ALA A 145 -15.94 18.42 32.48
N TYR A 146 -15.05 17.65 31.85
CA TYR A 146 -15.26 16.24 31.63
C TYR A 146 -13.94 15.55 31.29
N ASP A 147 -13.63 14.45 31.99
CA ASP A 147 -12.47 13.61 31.73
C ASP A 147 -12.86 12.14 31.91
N THR A 148 -12.87 11.39 30.86
CA THR A 148 -13.25 9.98 30.88
C THR A 148 -12.54 9.17 29.79
N THR A 149 -12.49 7.86 30.01
CA THR A 149 -12.00 6.92 29.00
C THR A 149 -13.19 6.40 28.21
N ALA A 150 -13.19 6.68 26.91
CA ALA A 150 -14.18 6.17 25.97
C ALA A 150 -13.57 5.07 25.09
N ILE A 151 -14.44 4.26 24.51
CA ILE A 151 -14.04 3.25 23.51
C ILE A 151 -14.55 3.75 22.15
N ARG A 152 -13.63 3.85 21.16
CA ARG A 152 -14.01 4.14 19.79
C ARG A 152 -14.98 3.10 19.27
N GLN A 153 -16.09 3.55 18.69
CA GLN A 153 -17.09 2.74 18.00
C GLN A 153 -17.03 3.01 16.49
N ASN A 154 -17.61 2.11 15.70
CA ASN A 154 -17.75 2.26 14.25
C ASN A 154 -16.39 2.42 13.54
N GLY A 155 -15.38 1.72 14.04
CA GLY A 155 -14.04 1.68 13.43
C GLY A 155 -13.74 0.35 12.76
N ASP A 156 -14.74 -0.51 12.61
CA ASP A 156 -14.61 -1.81 11.98
C ASP A 156 -14.26 -1.67 10.50
N ILE A 157 -13.41 -2.58 10.04
CA ILE A 157 -12.97 -2.65 8.65
C ILE A 157 -12.90 -4.09 8.19
N ARG A 158 -13.30 -4.29 6.96
CA ARG A 158 -13.05 -5.49 6.18
C ARG A 158 -12.54 -5.10 4.81
N ALA A 159 -11.44 -5.72 4.38
CA ALA A 159 -10.87 -5.50 3.06
C ALA A 159 -10.38 -6.82 2.47
N ASP A 160 -10.79 -7.08 1.25
CA ASP A 160 -10.33 -8.20 0.44
C ASP A 160 -9.55 -7.63 -0.75
N ARG A 161 -8.38 -8.21 -1.06
CA ARG A 161 -7.52 -7.80 -2.17
C ARG A 161 -7.09 -9.01 -2.95
N ILE A 162 -7.09 -8.88 -4.27
CA ILE A 162 -6.57 -9.90 -5.18
C ILE A 162 -5.72 -9.18 -6.22
N ASP A 163 -4.46 -9.59 -6.33
CA ASP A 163 -3.53 -9.08 -7.33
C ASP A 163 -3.05 -10.23 -8.20
N PHE A 164 -3.12 -10.05 -9.51
CA PHE A 164 -2.61 -11.00 -10.48
C PHE A 164 -1.58 -10.33 -11.39
N ASN A 165 -0.40 -10.92 -11.51
CA ASN A 165 0.66 -10.41 -12.36
C ASN A 165 1.20 -11.49 -13.29
N VAL A 166 1.57 -11.06 -14.48
CA VAL A 166 2.28 -11.87 -15.47
C VAL A 166 3.61 -11.18 -15.77
N ASN A 167 4.70 -11.91 -15.62
CA ASN A 167 6.05 -11.43 -15.88
C ASN A 167 6.65 -12.23 -17.03
N GLY A 168 7.02 -11.55 -18.11
CA GLY A 168 7.68 -12.12 -19.27
C GLY A 168 9.08 -11.57 -19.44
N ILE A 169 10.05 -12.42 -19.81
CA ILE A 169 11.38 -12.02 -20.23
C ILE A 169 11.42 -12.14 -21.75
N LEU A 170 11.52 -11.00 -22.43
CA LEU A 170 11.72 -10.96 -23.87
C LEU A 170 13.23 -11.04 -24.15
N GLU A 171 13.68 -12.11 -24.78
CA GLU A 171 15.10 -12.30 -25.08
C GLU A 171 15.65 -11.36 -26.15
N ARG A 172 14.79 -10.74 -26.95
CA ARG A 172 15.16 -9.76 -27.99
C ARG A 172 14.09 -8.68 -28.12
N ALA A 173 14.29 -7.56 -27.47
CA ALA A 173 13.66 -6.29 -27.85
C ALA A 173 14.77 -5.41 -28.43
N TYR A 174 14.82 -5.26 -29.72
CA TYR A 174 15.66 -4.29 -30.42
C TYR A 174 14.86 -2.99 -30.59
#